data_a70f82fe32cea866edfbe1e0266dc0ed
#
_entry.id   a70f82fe32cea866edfbe1e0266dc0ed
#
_cell.length_a   1.000
_cell.length_b   1.000
_cell.length_c   1.000
_cell.angle_alpha   90.00
_cell.angle_beta   90.00
_cell.angle_gamma   90.00
#
_symmetry.space_group_name_H-M   'P 1'
#
loop_
_entity.id
_entity.type
_entity.pdbx_description
1 polymer ?
#
loop_
_entity_poly.entity_id
_entity_poly.type
_entity_poly.pdbx_seq_one_letter_code
_entity_poly.pdbx_strand_id
1 'polypeptide(L)'
;EIEFQNDDREELQYSAAFTVQNPASKGRNQFVEKELRFLTTQYAEDHPQFGELCLATDADGEISYQEYWYRGGWSDSLETYWRNFTEQSTLKVRSYEEPGDRDHGTLCVRKTVPAGHSVRIRFILTWHYPNNYNYWAPEYQHIMWKNYYAVLFSNARESAAYGLANWDRLYGETKRFKDELYASSLPEAIIEAISATMSVIKTATVLRLEDGSIYGWEGLRKDAGSCEGTCTHVWNYAYVLPYLFPKLERSIRSLDYHYNQDENGRMQFRMLLPLGRP
;
A
#
# COMPACT_ATOMS: atom_id res chain seq x y z
N GLU A 1 -9.74 -9.37 -5.18
CA GLU A 1 -10.30 -10.52 -5.91
C GLU A 1 -11.72 -10.19 -6.37
N ILE A 2 -12.06 -10.55 -7.61
CA ILE A 2 -13.38 -10.38 -8.20
C ILE A 2 -13.85 -11.78 -8.62
N GLU A 3 -15.08 -12.13 -8.24
CA GLU A 3 -15.72 -13.38 -8.68
C GLU A 3 -16.81 -13.05 -9.69
N PHE A 4 -16.77 -13.69 -10.84
CA PHE A 4 -17.80 -13.65 -11.86
C PHE A 4 -18.53 -14.98 -11.86
N GLN A 5 -19.85 -14.93 -11.73
CA GLN A 5 -20.72 -16.09 -11.82
C GLN A 5 -21.55 -15.97 -13.12
N ASN A 6 -21.59 -17.03 -13.91
CA ASN A 6 -22.40 -17.08 -15.12
C ASN A 6 -23.66 -17.90 -14.85
N ASP A 7 -24.77 -17.24 -14.66
CA ASP A 7 -26.10 -17.87 -14.45
C ASP A 7 -26.87 -18.05 -15.77
N ASP A 8 -26.27 -17.70 -16.91
CA ASP A 8 -26.86 -17.88 -18.23
C ASP A 8 -26.74 -19.34 -18.70
N ARG A 9 -27.43 -19.67 -19.78
CA ARG A 9 -27.40 -20.98 -20.45
C ARG A 9 -26.26 -21.12 -21.44
N GLU A 10 -25.62 -20.02 -21.79
CA GLU A 10 -24.51 -19.95 -22.74
C GLU A 10 -23.22 -19.50 -22.04
N GLU A 11 -22.11 -19.78 -22.69
CA GLU A 11 -20.81 -19.32 -22.27
C GLU A 11 -20.73 -17.78 -22.42
N LEU A 12 -20.22 -17.10 -21.40
CA LEU A 12 -20.05 -15.64 -21.40
C LEU A 12 -18.59 -15.25 -21.20
N GLN A 13 -18.22 -14.12 -21.79
CA GLN A 13 -16.91 -13.51 -21.58
C GLN A 13 -17.02 -12.35 -20.60
N TYR A 14 -16.18 -12.38 -19.57
CA TYR A 14 -16.09 -11.32 -18.57
C TYR A 14 -14.72 -10.65 -18.62
N SER A 15 -14.72 -9.33 -18.55
CA SER A 15 -13.50 -8.53 -18.47
C SER A 15 -13.47 -7.75 -17.16
N ALA A 16 -12.36 -7.89 -16.42
CA ALA A 16 -12.07 -7.11 -15.24
C ALA A 16 -10.87 -6.20 -15.50
N ALA A 17 -11.03 -4.91 -15.32
CA ALA A 17 -9.96 -3.93 -15.51
C ALA A 17 -9.67 -3.19 -14.20
N PHE A 18 -8.39 -3.04 -13.87
CA PHE A 18 -7.93 -2.28 -12.72
C PHE A 18 -7.01 -1.15 -13.18
N THR A 19 -7.37 0.07 -12.81
CA THR A 19 -6.64 1.28 -13.20
C THR A 19 -5.94 1.90 -12.02
N VAL A 20 -4.70 2.32 -12.22
CA VAL A 20 -3.89 3.05 -11.24
C VAL A 20 -3.32 4.31 -11.88
N GLN A 21 -3.30 5.39 -11.12
CA GLN A 21 -2.60 6.61 -11.50
C GLN A 21 -1.16 6.54 -10.97
N ASN A 22 -0.17 6.84 -11.81
CA ASN A 22 1.20 7.01 -11.34
C ASN A 22 1.25 8.18 -10.35
N PRO A 23 1.77 7.99 -9.13
CA PRO A 23 1.78 9.04 -8.11
C PRO A 23 2.75 10.20 -8.44
N ALA A 24 3.66 10.00 -9.37
CA ALA A 24 4.68 10.98 -9.71
C ALA A 24 4.34 11.79 -10.97
N SER A 25 4.66 13.07 -10.94
CA SER A 25 4.85 13.86 -12.15
C SER A 25 6.04 13.31 -12.94
N LYS A 26 5.88 13.12 -14.24
CA LYS A 26 6.92 12.57 -15.14
C LYS A 26 7.38 11.15 -14.77
N GLY A 27 6.54 10.40 -14.07
CA GLY A 27 6.75 8.98 -13.86
C GLY A 27 6.58 8.18 -15.16
N ARG A 28 7.13 6.97 -15.21
CA ARG A 28 7.00 6.08 -16.36
C ARG A 28 6.16 4.87 -15.97
N ASN A 29 5.27 4.47 -16.86
CA ASN A 29 4.53 3.23 -16.73
C ASN A 29 5.13 2.20 -17.69
N GLN A 30 5.21 0.95 -17.26
CA GLN A 30 5.81 -0.13 -18.04
C GLN A 30 5.06 -1.43 -17.77
N PHE A 31 4.64 -2.11 -18.82
CA PHE A 31 4.09 -3.45 -18.73
C PHE A 31 5.16 -4.52 -18.99
N VAL A 32 5.18 -5.53 -18.15
CA VAL A 32 6.06 -6.71 -18.31
C VAL A 32 5.27 -7.95 -17.91
N GLU A 33 5.02 -8.84 -18.85
CA GLU A 33 4.29 -10.11 -18.65
C GLU A 33 2.86 -9.91 -18.12
N LYS A 34 2.65 -9.97 -16.80
CA LYS A 34 1.35 -9.80 -16.13
C LYS A 34 1.39 -8.67 -15.10
N GLU A 35 2.37 -7.80 -15.20
CA GLU A 35 2.64 -6.72 -14.25
C GLU A 35 2.66 -5.37 -14.96
N LEU A 36 1.96 -4.39 -14.40
CA LEU A 36 2.02 -3.00 -14.80
C LEU A 36 2.72 -2.20 -13.71
N ARG A 37 3.89 -1.68 -14.02
CA ARG A 37 4.75 -0.92 -13.09
C ARG A 37 4.57 0.57 -13.32
N PHE A 38 4.56 1.32 -12.22
CA PHE A 38 4.45 2.78 -12.19
C PHE A 38 5.72 3.32 -11.52
N LEU A 39 6.70 3.67 -12.34
CA LEU A 39 8.04 4.02 -11.89
C LEU A 39 8.13 5.52 -11.56
N THR A 40 8.78 5.83 -10.46
CA THR A 40 9.11 7.20 -10.04
C THR A 40 10.62 7.45 -10.06
N THR A 41 11.31 6.78 -10.97
CA THR A 41 12.78 6.76 -11.09
C THR A 41 13.40 8.03 -11.66
N GLN A 42 12.60 9.06 -11.97
CA GLN A 42 13.11 10.40 -12.25
C GLN A 42 13.73 11.10 -11.02
N TYR A 43 13.43 10.60 -9.83
CA TYR A 43 14.09 11.05 -8.60
C TYR A 43 15.41 10.31 -8.40
N ALA A 44 16.35 10.91 -7.67
CA ALA A 44 17.58 10.24 -7.24
C ALA A 44 17.28 9.06 -6.31
N GLU A 45 18.14 8.06 -6.29
CA GLU A 45 17.92 6.81 -5.53
C GLU A 45 17.76 7.01 -4.01
N ASP A 46 18.32 8.08 -3.48
CA ASP A 46 18.19 8.50 -2.09
C ASP A 46 16.99 9.42 -1.82
N HIS A 47 16.24 9.80 -2.85
CA HIS A 47 15.10 10.69 -2.70
C HIS A 47 13.90 9.94 -2.08
N PRO A 48 13.11 10.58 -1.16
CA PRO A 48 11.94 9.93 -0.54
C PRO A 48 10.85 9.47 -1.53
N GLN A 49 10.77 10.12 -2.69
CA GLN A 49 9.81 9.77 -3.74
C GLN A 49 10.38 8.81 -4.78
N PHE A 50 11.63 8.36 -4.64
CA PHE A 50 12.18 7.32 -5.50
C PHE A 50 11.54 5.98 -5.16
N GLY A 51 11.02 5.28 -6.17
CA GLY A 51 10.40 3.98 -5.97
C GLY A 51 9.47 3.57 -7.12
N GLU A 52 8.51 2.75 -6.80
CA GLU A 52 7.54 2.24 -7.78
C GLU A 52 6.27 1.69 -7.12
N LEU A 53 5.19 1.64 -7.90
CA LEU A 53 4.05 0.76 -7.67
C LEU A 53 4.10 -0.41 -8.66
N CYS A 54 3.50 -1.53 -8.29
CA CYS A 54 3.29 -2.66 -9.18
C CYS A 54 1.84 -3.16 -9.06
N LEU A 55 1.12 -3.15 -10.16
CA LEU A 55 -0.19 -3.79 -10.30
C LEU A 55 0.03 -5.11 -11.04
N ALA A 56 -0.26 -6.23 -10.40
CA ALA A 56 -0.03 -7.56 -10.96
C ALA A 56 -1.27 -8.45 -10.85
N THR A 57 -1.30 -9.52 -11.65
CA THR A 57 -2.31 -10.57 -11.61
C THR A 57 -1.68 -11.95 -11.83
N ASP A 58 -2.23 -12.97 -11.20
CA ASP A 58 -1.90 -14.39 -11.44
C ASP A 58 -2.87 -15.06 -12.43
N ALA A 59 -3.85 -14.32 -12.92
CA ALA A 59 -4.89 -14.88 -13.77
C ALA A 59 -4.33 -15.52 -15.04
N ASP A 60 -4.98 -16.61 -15.47
CA ASP A 60 -4.70 -17.39 -16.68
C ASP A 60 -5.54 -16.97 -17.89
N GLY A 61 -6.29 -15.85 -17.79
CA GLY A 61 -7.10 -15.30 -18.88
C GLY A 61 -6.29 -14.53 -19.91
N GLU A 62 -7.00 -13.99 -20.91
CA GLU A 62 -6.41 -13.06 -21.86
C GLU A 62 -6.06 -11.74 -21.14
N ILE A 63 -4.78 -11.36 -21.22
CA ILE A 63 -4.28 -10.12 -20.60
C ILE A 63 -4.22 -9.04 -21.67
N SER A 64 -4.80 -7.89 -21.34
CA SER A 64 -4.63 -6.65 -22.09
C SER A 64 -4.28 -5.50 -21.15
N TYR A 65 -3.63 -4.48 -21.68
CA TYR A 65 -3.14 -3.38 -20.85
C TYR A 65 -3.05 -2.07 -21.61
N GLN A 66 -3.03 -0.99 -20.85
CA GLN A 66 -2.59 0.33 -21.29
C GLN A 66 -1.56 0.85 -20.29
N GLU A 67 -0.33 1.05 -20.74
CA GLU A 67 0.67 1.77 -19.93
C GLU A 67 0.22 3.20 -19.71
N TYR A 68 -0.43 3.78 -20.72
CA TYR A 68 -0.90 5.16 -20.67
C TYR A 68 -2.32 5.27 -21.23
N TRP A 69 -3.16 6.02 -20.53
CA TRP A 69 -4.41 6.50 -21.10
C TRP A 69 -4.17 7.59 -22.14
N TYR A 70 -5.19 7.89 -22.95
CA TYR A 70 -5.16 9.05 -23.82
C TYR A 70 -4.99 10.33 -22.99
N ARG A 71 -4.02 11.16 -23.34
CA ARG A 71 -3.74 12.43 -22.68
C ARG A 71 -4.63 13.54 -23.29
N GLY A 72 -5.93 13.54 -22.96
CA GLY A 72 -6.89 14.53 -23.39
C GLY A 72 -7.12 15.62 -22.34
N GLY A 73 -7.82 16.68 -22.75
CA GLY A 73 -8.37 17.69 -21.84
C GLY A 73 -9.81 17.37 -21.45
N TRP A 74 -10.36 18.09 -20.47
CA TRP A 74 -11.80 18.07 -20.14
C TRP A 74 -12.43 16.69 -19.95
N SER A 75 -11.73 15.78 -19.33
CA SER A 75 -12.13 14.38 -19.11
C SER A 75 -12.14 13.46 -20.34
N ASP A 76 -11.63 13.88 -21.48
CA ASP A 76 -11.52 13.08 -22.71
C ASP A 76 -10.72 11.80 -22.51
N SER A 77 -9.79 11.78 -21.58
CA SER A 77 -9.00 10.59 -21.20
C SER A 77 -9.89 9.48 -20.67
N LEU A 78 -10.83 9.80 -19.77
CA LEU A 78 -11.77 8.84 -19.20
C LEU A 78 -12.79 8.37 -20.23
N GLU A 79 -13.37 9.29 -21.02
CA GLU A 79 -14.29 8.96 -22.08
C GLU A 79 -13.67 8.04 -23.13
N THR A 80 -12.46 8.35 -23.58
CA THR A 80 -11.71 7.54 -24.55
C THR A 80 -11.41 6.14 -23.99
N TYR A 81 -10.98 6.06 -22.72
CA TYR A 81 -10.76 4.78 -22.05
C TYR A 81 -12.05 3.96 -21.99
N TRP A 82 -13.14 4.56 -21.49
CA TRP A 82 -14.41 3.87 -21.30
C TRP A 82 -15.01 3.37 -22.61
N ARG A 83 -15.05 4.21 -23.62
CA ARG A 83 -15.52 3.84 -24.96
C ARG A 83 -14.72 2.67 -25.53
N ASN A 84 -13.39 2.74 -25.51
CA ASN A 84 -12.55 1.67 -26.03
C ASN A 84 -12.75 0.35 -25.26
N PHE A 85 -12.88 0.42 -23.94
CA PHE A 85 -13.10 -0.75 -23.10
C PHE A 85 -14.48 -1.39 -23.34
N THR A 86 -15.53 -0.59 -23.42
CA THR A 86 -16.90 -1.10 -23.61
C THR A 86 -17.16 -1.64 -25.02
N GLU A 87 -16.53 -1.05 -26.05
CA GLU A 87 -16.69 -1.50 -27.43
C GLU A 87 -15.89 -2.79 -27.72
N GLN A 88 -14.75 -2.99 -27.08
CA GLN A 88 -13.81 -4.07 -27.45
C GLN A 88 -13.58 -5.08 -26.33
N SER A 89 -14.00 -4.78 -25.10
CA SER A 89 -13.75 -5.60 -23.89
C SER A 89 -12.26 -5.91 -23.64
N THR A 90 -11.36 -5.26 -24.38
CA THR A 90 -9.92 -5.35 -24.25
C THR A 90 -9.31 -3.96 -24.39
N LEU A 91 -8.08 -3.81 -23.92
CA LEU A 91 -7.38 -2.53 -23.94
C LEU A 91 -6.40 -2.46 -25.11
N LYS A 92 -6.37 -1.32 -25.79
CA LYS A 92 -5.37 -1.05 -26.83
C LYS A 92 -4.11 -0.48 -26.19
N VAL A 93 -2.98 -1.05 -26.53
CA VAL A 93 -1.67 -0.53 -26.11
C VAL A 93 -1.51 0.90 -26.59
N ARG A 94 -1.05 1.77 -25.71
CA ARG A 94 -0.68 3.15 -26.00
C ARG A 94 0.63 3.47 -25.28
N SER A 95 1.56 4.05 -26.01
CA SER A 95 2.84 4.50 -25.48
C SER A 95 3.07 5.99 -25.81
N TYR A 96 3.92 6.63 -25.03
CA TYR A 96 4.40 7.98 -25.25
C TYR A 96 5.90 8.01 -25.01
N GLU A 97 6.63 8.76 -25.85
CA GLU A 97 8.07 8.93 -25.70
C GLU A 97 8.41 9.68 -24.41
N GLU A 98 7.65 10.74 -24.14
CA GLU A 98 7.84 11.58 -22.96
C GLU A 98 6.85 11.24 -21.85
N PRO A 99 7.32 11.18 -20.58
CA PRO A 99 6.44 11.03 -19.43
C PRO A 99 5.46 12.21 -19.33
N GLY A 100 4.21 11.91 -18.96
CA GLY A 100 3.21 12.93 -18.64
C GLY A 100 3.13 13.21 -17.14
N ASP A 101 2.16 14.05 -16.78
CA ASP A 101 1.87 14.32 -15.37
C ASP A 101 0.83 13.31 -14.87
N ARG A 102 1.25 12.44 -13.94
CA ARG A 102 0.36 11.48 -13.27
C ARG A 102 -0.46 10.62 -14.24
N ASP A 103 0.23 10.00 -15.17
CA ASP A 103 -0.40 9.12 -16.15
C ASP A 103 -1.15 7.95 -15.53
N HIS A 104 -2.29 7.61 -16.08
CA HIS A 104 -3.04 6.42 -15.70
C HIS A 104 -2.59 5.22 -16.53
N GLY A 105 -2.47 4.07 -15.88
CA GLY A 105 -2.29 2.79 -16.54
C GLY A 105 -3.36 1.80 -16.10
N THR A 106 -3.70 0.85 -16.96
CA THR A 106 -4.73 -0.15 -16.71
C THR A 106 -4.26 -1.53 -17.08
N LEU A 107 -4.50 -2.49 -16.20
CA LEU A 107 -4.34 -3.91 -16.45
C LEU A 107 -5.74 -4.55 -16.52
N CYS A 108 -6.00 -5.34 -17.56
CA CYS A 108 -7.27 -6.00 -17.76
C CYS A 108 -7.06 -7.50 -17.98
N VAL A 109 -7.94 -8.29 -17.38
CA VAL A 109 -8.03 -9.74 -17.56
C VAL A 109 -9.39 -10.06 -18.15
N ARG A 110 -9.43 -10.80 -19.25
CA ARG A 110 -10.65 -11.36 -19.84
C ARG A 110 -10.66 -12.87 -19.69
N LYS A 111 -11.78 -13.40 -19.22
CA LYS A 111 -12.01 -14.83 -19.07
C LYS A 111 -13.34 -15.25 -19.65
N THR A 112 -13.34 -16.43 -20.23
CA THR A 112 -14.54 -17.14 -20.64
C THR A 112 -15.05 -17.97 -19.47
N VAL A 113 -16.33 -17.85 -19.15
CA VAL A 113 -16.98 -18.57 -18.05
C VAL A 113 -18.11 -19.42 -18.63
N PRO A 114 -18.02 -20.75 -18.55
CA PRO A 114 -19.09 -21.64 -19.02
C PRO A 114 -20.40 -21.41 -18.26
N ALA A 115 -21.50 -21.83 -18.86
CA ALA A 115 -22.83 -21.78 -18.24
C ALA A 115 -22.86 -22.46 -16.87
N GLY A 116 -23.41 -21.81 -15.86
CA GLY A 116 -23.52 -22.32 -14.51
C GLY A 116 -22.22 -22.38 -13.70
N HIS A 117 -21.13 -21.79 -14.21
CA HIS A 117 -19.82 -21.78 -13.54
C HIS A 117 -19.46 -20.38 -13.04
N SER A 118 -18.45 -20.33 -12.15
CA SER A 118 -17.83 -19.09 -11.71
C SER A 118 -16.33 -19.10 -11.94
N VAL A 119 -15.74 -17.90 -12.00
CA VAL A 119 -14.30 -17.70 -12.10
C VAL A 119 -13.87 -16.53 -11.23
N ARG A 120 -12.67 -16.61 -10.68
CA ARG A 120 -12.06 -15.55 -9.89
C ARG A 120 -10.91 -14.92 -10.64
N ILE A 121 -10.84 -13.60 -10.54
CA ILE A 121 -9.73 -12.79 -11.04
C ILE A 121 -9.13 -12.04 -9.86
N ARG A 122 -7.83 -12.17 -9.69
CA ARG A 122 -7.07 -11.50 -8.62
C ARG A 122 -6.20 -10.42 -9.21
N PHE A 123 -6.22 -9.26 -8.56
CA PHE A 123 -5.24 -8.21 -8.76
C PHE A 123 -4.57 -7.92 -7.42
N ILE A 124 -3.29 -7.65 -7.46
CA ILE A 124 -2.53 -7.16 -6.32
C ILE A 124 -1.89 -5.83 -6.68
N LEU A 125 -1.98 -4.86 -5.78
CA LEU A 125 -1.27 -3.59 -5.87
C LEU A 125 -0.25 -3.54 -4.74
N THR A 126 1.00 -3.40 -5.10
CA THR A 126 2.12 -3.25 -4.17
C THR A 126 2.89 -1.98 -4.46
N TRP A 127 3.69 -1.55 -3.50
CA TRP A 127 4.55 -0.38 -3.65
C TRP A 127 5.90 -0.60 -2.99
N HIS A 128 6.90 0.11 -3.47
CA HIS A 128 8.23 0.13 -2.91
C HIS A 128 8.80 1.56 -2.98
N TYR A 129 8.73 2.27 -1.87
CA TYR A 129 9.33 3.57 -1.62
C TYR A 129 10.25 3.41 -0.41
N PRO A 130 11.53 3.06 -0.63
CA PRO A 130 12.40 2.60 0.43
C PRO A 130 12.81 3.68 1.42
N ASN A 131 12.86 4.93 0.97
CA ASN A 131 13.49 6.01 1.71
C ASN A 131 12.50 6.81 2.54
N ASN A 132 12.95 7.26 3.69
CA ASN A 132 12.20 8.13 4.57
C ASN A 132 13.13 9.14 5.25
N TYR A 133 12.63 10.31 5.60
CA TYR A 133 13.38 11.36 6.26
C TYR A 133 12.52 12.12 7.26
N ASN A 134 13.15 12.80 8.19
CA ASN A 134 12.45 13.67 9.12
C ASN A 134 12.18 15.03 8.47
N TYR A 135 11.00 15.22 7.90
CA TYR A 135 10.66 16.38 7.08
C TYR A 135 10.19 17.60 7.87
N TRP A 136 9.91 17.47 9.17
CA TRP A 136 9.52 18.62 10.01
C TRP A 136 10.58 19.04 11.02
N ALA A 137 11.70 18.35 11.12
CA ALA A 137 12.86 18.78 11.86
C ALA A 137 13.99 19.13 10.87
N PRO A 138 14.07 20.41 10.42
CA PRO A 138 14.97 20.81 9.33
C PRO A 138 16.44 20.45 9.54
N GLU A 139 16.92 20.46 10.78
CA GLU A 139 18.28 20.10 11.13
C GLU A 139 18.61 18.62 10.87
N TYR A 140 17.61 17.76 10.76
CA TYR A 140 17.75 16.33 10.52
C TYR A 140 17.26 15.87 9.14
N GLN A 141 16.84 16.79 8.28
CA GLN A 141 16.32 16.44 6.93
C GLN A 141 17.35 15.74 6.02
N HIS A 142 18.63 15.90 6.31
CA HIS A 142 19.71 15.22 5.59
C HIS A 142 19.88 13.76 6.01
N ILE A 143 19.19 13.32 7.06
CA ILE A 143 19.27 11.96 7.58
C ILE A 143 18.16 11.13 6.94
N MET A 144 18.55 10.09 6.24
CA MET A 144 17.66 9.17 5.57
C MET A 144 17.65 7.83 6.29
N TRP A 145 16.45 7.29 6.46
CA TRP A 145 16.23 5.92 6.92
C TRP A 145 15.53 5.13 5.83
N LYS A 146 15.67 3.82 5.88
CA LYS A 146 14.85 2.94 5.06
C LYS A 146 13.61 2.45 5.82
N ASN A 147 12.52 2.33 5.11
CA ASN A 147 11.34 1.67 5.61
C ASN A 147 11.61 0.16 5.79
N TYR A 148 11.11 -0.46 6.84
CA TYR A 148 11.36 -1.86 7.16
C TYR A 148 11.00 -2.82 6.02
N TYR A 149 9.92 -2.59 5.30
CA TYR A 149 9.53 -3.46 4.19
C TYR A 149 10.56 -3.46 3.04
N ALA A 150 11.35 -2.40 2.91
CA ALA A 150 12.44 -2.33 1.92
C ALA A 150 13.65 -3.21 2.28
N VAL A 151 13.72 -3.72 3.52
CA VAL A 151 14.68 -4.76 3.92
C VAL A 151 14.18 -6.15 3.54
N LEU A 152 12.85 -6.31 3.41
CA LEU A 152 12.21 -7.58 3.07
C LEU A 152 12.10 -7.79 1.54
N PHE A 153 11.89 -6.72 0.80
CA PHE A 153 11.68 -6.74 -0.65
C PHE A 153 12.53 -5.67 -1.32
N SER A 154 13.21 -6.03 -2.39
CA SER A 154 14.07 -5.11 -3.14
C SER A 154 13.29 -4.17 -4.07
N ASN A 155 12.05 -4.52 -4.42
CA ASN A 155 11.18 -3.76 -5.31
C ASN A 155 9.71 -4.17 -5.15
N ALA A 156 8.79 -3.44 -5.80
CA ALA A 156 7.37 -3.72 -5.72
C ALA A 156 6.97 -5.04 -6.40
N ARG A 157 7.70 -5.48 -7.45
CA ARG A 157 7.45 -6.74 -8.13
C ARG A 157 7.67 -7.94 -7.21
N GLU A 158 8.76 -7.92 -6.45
CA GLU A 158 9.09 -8.97 -5.48
C GLU A 158 8.01 -9.09 -4.40
N SER A 159 7.51 -7.97 -3.92
CA SER A 159 6.38 -7.92 -3.00
C SER A 159 5.08 -8.44 -3.64
N ALA A 160 4.82 -8.11 -4.92
CA ALA A 160 3.66 -8.63 -5.66
C ALA A 160 3.74 -10.14 -5.86
N ALA A 161 4.89 -10.64 -6.30
CA ALA A 161 5.13 -12.07 -6.47
C ALA A 161 4.94 -12.84 -5.14
N TYR A 162 5.48 -12.32 -4.04
CA TYR A 162 5.27 -12.88 -2.71
C TYR A 162 3.78 -12.90 -2.32
N GLY A 163 3.07 -11.78 -2.54
CA GLY A 163 1.66 -11.66 -2.22
C GLY A 163 0.78 -12.63 -2.99
N LEU A 164 1.02 -12.79 -4.30
CA LEU A 164 0.28 -13.73 -5.14
C LEU A 164 0.61 -15.19 -4.78
N ALA A 165 1.87 -15.54 -4.60
CA ALA A 165 2.30 -16.89 -4.22
C ALA A 165 1.78 -17.33 -2.83
N ASN A 166 1.53 -16.38 -1.93
CA ASN A 166 1.04 -16.64 -0.58
C ASN A 166 -0.43 -16.19 -0.36
N TRP A 167 -1.17 -15.95 -1.44
CA TRP A 167 -2.51 -15.36 -1.38
C TRP A 167 -3.44 -16.08 -0.40
N ASP A 168 -3.60 -17.39 -0.56
CA ASP A 168 -4.58 -18.16 0.22
C ASP A 168 -4.27 -18.11 1.72
N ARG A 169 -2.99 -18.16 2.08
CA ARG A 169 -2.55 -18.02 3.48
C ARG A 169 -2.82 -16.61 4.01
N LEU A 170 -2.34 -15.57 3.29
CA LEU A 170 -2.47 -14.17 3.73
C LEU A 170 -3.93 -13.74 3.81
N TYR A 171 -4.72 -14.08 2.80
CA TYR A 171 -6.15 -13.80 2.78
C TYR A 171 -6.90 -14.57 3.86
N GLY A 172 -6.62 -15.88 3.98
CA GLY A 172 -7.26 -16.75 4.96
C GLY A 172 -6.97 -16.33 6.41
N GLU A 173 -5.72 -15.98 6.73
CA GLU A 173 -5.34 -15.49 8.05
C GLU A 173 -6.02 -14.14 8.37
N THR A 174 -6.03 -13.21 7.41
CA THR A 174 -6.67 -11.89 7.56
C THR A 174 -8.19 -12.04 7.74
N LYS A 175 -8.81 -12.87 6.91
CA LYS A 175 -10.24 -13.13 6.99
C LYS A 175 -10.62 -13.78 8.33
N ARG A 176 -9.89 -14.80 8.75
CA ARG A 176 -10.11 -15.46 10.04
C ARG A 176 -10.00 -14.48 11.20
N PHE A 177 -8.95 -13.66 11.23
CA PHE A 177 -8.79 -12.64 12.25
C PHE A 177 -10.00 -11.69 12.31
N LYS A 178 -10.45 -11.19 11.14
CA LYS A 178 -11.63 -10.35 11.05
C LYS A 178 -12.88 -11.07 11.56
N ASP A 179 -13.13 -12.28 11.07
CA ASP A 179 -14.33 -13.03 11.42
C ASP A 179 -14.38 -13.36 12.92
N GLU A 180 -13.25 -13.75 13.54
CA GLU A 180 -13.14 -14.00 14.97
C GLU A 180 -13.35 -12.74 15.81
N LEU A 181 -12.81 -11.58 15.37
CA LEU A 181 -13.02 -10.32 16.07
C LEU A 181 -14.49 -9.92 16.08
N TYR A 182 -15.16 -9.98 14.93
CA TYR A 182 -16.57 -9.58 14.82
C TYR A 182 -17.57 -10.64 15.34
N ALA A 183 -17.14 -11.88 15.51
CA ALA A 183 -17.91 -12.92 16.21
C ALA A 183 -17.73 -12.90 17.73
N SER A 184 -16.94 -11.97 18.27
CA SER A 184 -16.70 -11.81 19.70
C SER A 184 -18.01 -11.57 20.46
N SER A 185 -18.08 -12.06 21.70
CA SER A 185 -19.20 -11.81 22.62
C SER A 185 -19.17 -10.42 23.27
N LEU A 186 -18.18 -9.58 22.94
CA LEU A 186 -18.11 -8.21 23.42
C LEU A 186 -19.26 -7.36 22.85
N PRO A 187 -19.72 -6.33 23.55
CA PRO A 187 -20.69 -5.37 23.00
C PRO A 187 -20.17 -4.76 21.69
N GLU A 188 -21.08 -4.57 20.74
CA GLU A 188 -20.75 -4.03 19.40
C GLU A 188 -19.95 -2.73 19.45
N ALA A 189 -20.30 -1.80 20.33
CA ALA A 189 -19.59 -0.53 20.50
C ALA A 189 -18.11 -0.72 20.92
N ILE A 190 -17.79 -1.78 21.66
CA ILE A 190 -16.40 -2.10 22.04
C ILE A 190 -15.65 -2.70 20.86
N ILE A 191 -16.29 -3.59 20.10
CA ILE A 191 -15.69 -4.17 18.88
C ILE A 191 -15.40 -3.05 17.86
N GLU A 192 -16.35 -2.13 17.68
CA GLU A 192 -16.18 -0.97 16.81
C GLU A 192 -15.00 -0.09 17.25
N ALA A 193 -14.92 0.26 18.53
CA ALA A 193 -13.84 1.07 19.08
C ALA A 193 -12.46 0.41 18.89
N ILE A 194 -12.35 -0.91 19.10
CA ILE A 194 -11.11 -1.65 18.89
C ILE A 194 -10.76 -1.69 17.42
N SER A 195 -11.69 -2.03 16.54
CA SER A 195 -11.45 -2.19 15.10
C SER A 195 -11.09 -0.88 14.42
N ALA A 196 -11.70 0.24 14.82
CA ALA A 196 -11.44 1.56 14.25
C ALA A 196 -9.98 2.01 14.44
N THR A 197 -9.39 1.73 15.60
CA THR A 197 -8.02 2.15 15.92
C THR A 197 -6.94 1.24 15.33
N MET A 198 -7.26 0.00 14.99
CA MET A 198 -6.29 -0.94 14.40
C MET A 198 -5.76 -0.51 13.04
N SER A 199 -6.56 0.20 12.25
CA SER A 199 -6.17 0.66 10.92
C SER A 199 -5.02 1.67 10.96
N VAL A 200 -4.85 2.41 12.06
CA VAL A 200 -3.82 3.45 12.22
C VAL A 200 -2.42 2.88 12.08
N ILE A 201 -2.16 1.65 12.54
CA ILE A 201 -0.85 0.99 12.40
C ILE A 201 -0.48 0.66 10.94
N LYS A 202 -1.41 0.77 10.01
CA LYS A 202 -1.22 0.58 8.56
C LYS A 202 -1.17 1.90 7.79
N THR A 203 -1.08 3.02 8.49
CA THR A 203 -0.99 4.36 7.90
C THR A 203 0.40 4.93 8.08
N ALA A 204 0.68 6.05 7.40
CA ALA A 204 1.93 6.80 7.58
C ALA A 204 2.08 7.42 8.98
N THR A 205 1.06 7.33 9.85
CA THR A 205 1.13 7.73 11.25
C THR A 205 2.06 6.83 12.09
N VAL A 206 2.29 5.61 11.63
CA VAL A 206 3.20 4.65 12.26
C VAL A 206 4.33 4.32 11.29
N LEU A 207 5.56 4.52 11.74
CA LEU A 207 6.76 4.29 10.96
C LEU A 207 7.57 3.15 11.57
N ARG A 208 7.96 2.19 10.75
CA ARG A 208 8.91 1.15 11.13
C ARG A 208 10.16 1.29 10.29
N LEU A 209 11.31 1.49 10.95
CA LEU A 209 12.62 1.67 10.32
C LEU A 209 13.29 0.34 9.99
N GLU A 210 14.36 0.40 9.20
CA GLU A 210 15.13 -0.76 8.74
C GLU A 210 15.71 -1.62 9.87
N ASP A 211 16.03 -1.04 11.02
CA ASP A 211 16.48 -1.74 12.23
C ASP A 211 15.33 -2.44 12.99
N GLY A 212 14.09 -2.30 12.51
CA GLY A 212 12.87 -2.84 13.12
C GLY A 212 12.26 -1.96 14.20
N SER A 213 12.86 -0.83 14.54
CA SER A 213 12.31 0.14 15.50
C SER A 213 11.03 0.77 14.99
N ILE A 214 10.08 1.02 15.89
CA ILE A 214 8.77 1.60 15.58
C ILE A 214 8.59 2.92 16.27
N TYR A 215 8.08 3.87 15.51
CA TYR A 215 7.74 5.22 15.94
C TYR A 215 6.32 5.55 15.52
N GLY A 216 5.64 6.40 16.28
CA GLY A 216 4.29 6.85 15.98
C GLY A 216 4.15 8.36 16.09
N TRP A 217 3.14 8.87 15.42
CA TRP A 217 2.75 10.27 15.47
C TRP A 217 1.34 10.39 16.04
N GLU A 218 0.98 11.55 16.51
CA GLU A 218 -0.41 11.87 16.84
C GLU A 218 -1.28 11.87 15.57
N GLY A 219 -0.73 12.39 14.47
CA GLY A 219 -1.34 12.41 13.15
C GLY A 219 -0.39 12.94 12.09
N LEU A 220 -0.62 12.58 10.84
CA LEU A 220 0.16 13.00 9.68
C LEU A 220 -0.71 13.61 8.59
N ARG A 221 -0.17 14.62 7.90
CA ARG A 221 -0.59 15.14 6.60
C ARG A 221 0.55 14.98 5.62
N LYS A 222 0.31 15.33 4.36
CA LYS A 222 1.27 15.20 3.27
C LYS A 222 2.66 15.80 3.57
N ASP A 223 2.71 16.90 4.28
CA ASP A 223 3.89 17.74 4.51
C ASP A 223 4.07 18.17 5.96
N ALA A 224 3.31 17.59 6.87
CA ALA A 224 3.38 17.90 8.30
C ALA A 224 2.87 16.72 9.15
N GLY A 225 3.42 16.60 10.34
CA GLY A 225 2.97 15.69 11.38
C GLY A 225 2.87 16.37 12.72
N SER A 226 2.22 15.74 13.65
CA SER A 226 2.07 16.20 15.03
C SER A 226 2.68 15.18 15.97
N CYS A 227 3.45 15.67 16.94
CA CYS A 227 4.09 14.84 17.96
C CYS A 227 4.95 13.70 17.37
N GLU A 228 6.02 14.09 16.72
CA GLU A 228 7.05 13.18 16.18
C GLU A 228 7.56 12.18 17.24
N GLY A 229 7.82 10.99 16.80
CA GLY A 229 8.35 9.93 17.66
C GLY A 229 7.25 9.15 18.38
N THR A 230 7.44 8.87 19.65
CA THR A 230 6.48 8.17 20.49
C THR A 230 5.98 9.07 21.61
N CYS A 231 5.15 10.03 21.25
CA CYS A 231 4.56 10.92 22.24
C CYS A 231 3.36 10.28 22.94
N THR A 232 2.98 10.80 24.10
CA THR A 232 1.85 10.27 24.87
C THR A 232 0.51 10.32 24.14
N HIS A 233 0.34 11.20 23.16
CA HIS A 233 -0.89 11.29 22.36
C HIS A 233 -1.11 10.09 21.44
N VAL A 234 -0.07 9.33 21.09
CA VAL A 234 -0.22 8.12 20.27
C VAL A 234 -0.88 6.96 21.02
N TRP A 235 -1.07 7.09 22.32
CA TRP A 235 -1.73 6.08 23.14
C TRP A 235 -3.18 5.80 22.76
N ASN A 236 -3.84 6.70 22.05
CA ASN A 236 -5.20 6.51 21.58
C ASN A 236 -5.35 5.30 20.63
N TYR A 237 -4.30 4.87 19.95
CA TYR A 237 -4.26 3.67 19.14
C TYR A 237 -3.23 2.63 19.62
N ALA A 238 -2.26 3.01 20.43
CA ALA A 238 -1.18 2.12 20.87
C ALA A 238 -1.66 1.01 21.81
N TYR A 239 -2.79 1.17 22.50
CA TYR A 239 -3.32 0.16 23.42
C TYR A 239 -3.69 -1.16 22.75
N VAL A 240 -3.92 -1.17 21.42
CA VAL A 240 -4.17 -2.40 20.65
C VAL A 240 -2.90 -3.25 20.47
N LEU A 241 -1.74 -2.61 20.48
CA LEU A 241 -0.45 -3.28 20.19
C LEU A 241 -0.11 -4.37 21.21
N PRO A 242 -0.29 -4.20 22.55
CA PRO A 242 0.01 -5.24 23.53
C PRO A 242 -0.72 -6.56 23.27
N TYR A 243 -1.93 -6.49 22.77
CA TYR A 243 -2.79 -7.64 22.50
C TYR A 243 -2.55 -8.27 21.14
N LEU A 244 -2.50 -7.45 20.10
CA LEU A 244 -2.45 -7.93 18.71
C LEU A 244 -1.02 -8.10 18.19
N PHE A 245 -0.12 -7.22 18.61
CA PHE A 245 1.25 -7.16 18.10
C PHE A 245 2.27 -6.99 19.25
N PRO A 246 2.32 -7.93 20.22
CA PRO A 246 3.11 -7.77 21.44
C PRO A 246 4.63 -7.62 21.18
N LYS A 247 5.14 -8.12 20.05
CA LYS A 247 6.53 -7.89 19.66
C LYS A 247 6.79 -6.43 19.28
N LEU A 248 5.84 -5.80 18.58
CA LEU A 248 5.94 -4.40 18.20
C LEU A 248 5.82 -3.50 19.42
N GLU A 249 4.89 -3.78 20.32
CA GLU A 249 4.75 -3.05 21.59
C GLU A 249 6.03 -3.11 22.42
N ARG A 250 6.60 -4.29 22.58
CA ARG A 250 7.88 -4.43 23.30
C ARG A 250 9.01 -3.63 22.65
N SER A 251 9.03 -3.54 21.32
CA SER A 251 9.99 -2.72 20.61
C SER A 251 9.88 -1.25 20.97
N ILE A 252 8.64 -0.70 20.99
CA ILE A 252 8.39 0.69 21.37
C ILE A 252 8.83 0.93 22.82
N ARG A 253 8.39 0.09 23.76
CA ARG A 253 8.75 0.24 25.18
C ARG A 253 10.26 0.11 25.41
N SER A 254 10.91 -0.80 24.71
CA SER A 254 12.38 -0.92 24.79
C SER A 254 13.10 0.34 24.34
N LEU A 255 12.63 1.00 23.29
CA LEU A 255 13.16 2.27 22.84
C LEU A 255 12.94 3.39 23.87
N ASP A 256 11.74 3.46 24.45
CA ASP A 256 11.43 4.43 25.51
C ASP A 256 12.39 4.28 26.69
N TYR A 257 12.54 3.06 27.22
CA TYR A 257 13.45 2.81 28.35
C TYR A 257 14.93 3.02 28.02
N HIS A 258 15.31 2.74 26.78
CA HIS A 258 16.72 2.83 26.38
C HIS A 258 17.17 4.26 26.05
N TYR A 259 16.29 5.07 25.45
CA TYR A 259 16.65 6.38 24.92
C TYR A 259 15.91 7.54 25.57
N ASN A 260 14.77 7.30 26.23
CA ASN A 260 13.90 8.35 26.74
C ASN A 260 13.92 8.45 28.27
N GLN A 261 14.54 7.46 28.94
CA GLN A 261 14.69 7.44 30.39
C GLN A 261 16.07 7.96 30.79
N ASP A 262 16.11 8.92 31.75
CA ASP A 262 17.36 9.41 32.31
C ASP A 262 17.86 8.49 33.48
N GLU A 263 19.04 8.78 33.99
CA GLU A 263 19.69 8.05 35.09
C GLU A 263 18.86 8.04 36.41
N ASN A 264 17.95 8.99 36.57
CA ASN A 264 17.06 9.10 37.73
C ASN A 264 15.70 8.42 37.52
N GLY A 265 15.51 7.75 36.36
CA GLY A 265 14.27 7.09 35.98
C GLY A 265 13.19 8.02 35.45
N ARG A 266 13.50 9.29 35.18
CA ARG A 266 12.55 10.23 34.57
C ARG A 266 12.42 9.97 33.09
N MET A 267 11.17 9.87 32.62
CA MET A 267 10.85 9.76 31.20
C MET A 267 10.62 11.15 30.59
N GLN A 268 11.16 11.39 29.41
CA GLN A 268 10.85 12.59 28.66
C GLN A 268 9.44 12.51 28.05
N PHE A 269 8.91 13.67 27.66
CA PHE A 269 7.57 13.77 27.09
C PHE A 269 7.38 12.94 25.81
N ARG A 270 8.40 12.92 24.95
CA ARG A 270 8.39 12.15 23.71
C ARG A 270 9.81 11.74 23.31
N MET A 271 9.91 10.66 22.59
CA MET A 271 11.13 10.22 21.96
C MET A 271 11.12 10.64 20.50
N LEU A 272 12.17 11.32 20.04
CA LEU A 272 12.33 11.68 18.63
C LEU A 272 12.86 10.49 17.81
N LEU A 273 12.86 10.63 16.48
CA LEU A 273 13.50 9.69 15.58
C LEU A 273 15.01 9.60 15.84
N PRO A 274 15.67 8.51 15.40
CA PRO A 274 17.12 8.37 15.59
C PRO A 274 17.89 9.62 15.13
N LEU A 275 18.97 9.96 15.86
CA LEU A 275 19.80 11.15 15.71
C LEU A 275 19.14 12.50 16.08
N GLY A 276 17.84 12.53 16.27
CA GLY A 276 17.13 13.61 16.95
C GLY A 276 16.71 13.25 18.38
N ARG A 277 17.17 12.10 18.89
CA ARG A 277 16.92 11.65 20.25
C ARG A 277 17.61 12.57 21.26
N PRO A 278 16.98 12.81 22.40
CA PRO A 278 17.59 13.63 23.48
C PRO A 278 18.87 13.00 24.02
#